data_558ac4d85dc05edd3763235ea4eb5e8d
#
_entry.id   558ac4d85dc05edd3763235ea4eb5e8d
#
_cell.length_a   1.000
_cell.length_b   1.000
_cell.length_c   1.000
_cell.angle_alpha   90.00
_cell.angle_beta   90.00
_cell.angle_gamma   90.00
#
_symmetry.space_group_name_H-M   'P 1'
#
loop_
_entity.id
_entity.type
_entity.pdbx_description
1 polymer ?
#
loop_
_entity_poly.entity_id
_entity_poly.type
_entity_poly.pdbx_seq_one_letter_code
_entity_poly.pdbx_strand_id
1 'polypeptide(L)'
;IICVNNPEYYINEIFEDLTKKNYIIACRTENNLNSYTEEIFQRLEMKSSKYFNAGVMFVDHKKWLKNNTGELLLKQLEEIKEKIIYWDQDVLNSFFDGDYIEISQNINYPINLRWPMDTNEIKHNALFIHYQSNNKPWSIRSVFNKGSSFYQDVSIKTLNRYHLVKTVRRFDLFYLIINTLTFKFLNLKRPLNFYKIALLRIFSNRLNV
;
A
#
# COMPACT_ATOMS: atom_id res chain seq x y z
N ILE A 1 3.18 -0.22 4.56
CA ILE A 1 4.42 0.27 3.91
C ILE A 1 5.62 -0.36 4.58
N ILE A 2 6.64 -0.76 3.81
CA ILE A 2 7.92 -1.28 4.31
C ILE A 2 9.06 -0.49 3.66
N CYS A 3 9.96 0.07 4.47
CA CYS A 3 11.19 0.68 4.01
C CYS A 3 12.20 -0.44 3.69
N VAL A 4 12.75 -0.45 2.48
CA VAL A 4 13.69 -1.49 2.00
C VAL A 4 15.11 -0.96 1.93
N ASN A 5 15.27 0.29 1.48
CA ASN A 5 16.55 0.96 1.35
C ASN A 5 16.58 2.27 2.18
N ASN A 6 17.77 2.83 2.41
CA ASN A 6 17.90 4.09 3.18
C ASN A 6 17.17 5.23 2.47
N PRO A 7 16.16 5.85 3.11
CA PRO A 7 15.34 6.87 2.49
C PRO A 7 15.89 8.30 2.67
N GLU A 8 16.91 8.51 3.48
CA GLU A 8 17.34 9.83 3.98
C GLU A 8 17.60 10.82 2.84
N TYR A 9 18.41 10.42 1.86
CA TYR A 9 18.74 11.27 0.72
C TYR A 9 17.48 11.72 -0.05
N TYR A 10 16.62 10.77 -0.39
CA TYR A 10 15.40 11.03 -1.17
C TYR A 10 14.38 11.88 -0.41
N ILE A 11 14.26 11.65 0.90
CA ILE A 11 13.37 12.44 1.75
C ILE A 11 13.82 13.89 1.78
N ASN A 12 15.11 14.15 1.97
CA ASN A 12 15.66 15.49 1.99
C ASN A 12 15.44 16.22 0.65
N GLU A 13 15.73 15.56 -0.47
CA GLU A 13 15.52 16.11 -1.82
C GLU A 13 14.04 16.47 -2.05
N ILE A 14 13.12 15.60 -1.67
CA ILE A 14 11.68 15.85 -1.82
C ILE A 14 11.24 17.07 -0.99
N PHE A 15 11.70 17.20 0.26
CA PHE A 15 11.33 18.35 1.10
C PHE A 15 11.96 19.66 0.63
N GLU A 16 13.17 19.62 0.09
CA GLU A 16 13.74 20.78 -0.60
C GLU A 16 12.90 21.19 -1.80
N ASP A 17 12.48 20.24 -2.62
CA ASP A 17 11.63 20.50 -3.78
C ASP A 17 10.25 21.05 -3.38
N LEU A 18 9.60 20.48 -2.36
CA LEU A 18 8.33 20.99 -1.83
C LEU A 18 8.47 22.46 -1.40
N THR A 19 9.60 22.81 -0.79
CA THR A 19 9.87 24.17 -0.34
C THR A 19 10.13 25.11 -1.52
N LYS A 20 11.07 24.76 -2.41
CA LYS A 20 11.50 25.57 -3.55
C LYS A 20 10.38 25.81 -4.57
N LYS A 21 9.61 24.79 -4.88
CA LYS A 21 8.54 24.82 -5.90
C LYS A 21 7.17 25.21 -5.34
N ASN A 22 7.09 25.48 -4.04
CA ASN A 22 5.89 25.90 -3.31
C ASN A 22 4.69 24.94 -3.37
N TYR A 23 4.93 23.62 -3.48
CA TYR A 23 3.88 22.61 -3.36
C TYR A 23 3.61 22.21 -1.91
N ILE A 24 2.40 21.67 -1.66
CA ILE A 24 2.00 21.14 -0.35
C ILE A 24 2.37 19.68 -0.21
N ILE A 25 2.21 18.91 -1.28
CA ILE A 25 2.42 17.46 -1.29
C ILE A 25 3.32 17.00 -2.44
N ALA A 26 3.96 15.83 -2.22
CA ALA A 26 4.65 15.08 -3.25
C ALA A 26 4.20 13.61 -3.22
N CYS A 27 3.81 13.08 -4.38
CA CYS A 27 3.19 11.77 -4.53
C CYS A 27 3.61 11.10 -5.84
N ARG A 28 3.48 9.76 -5.91
CA ARG A 28 3.66 9.00 -7.14
C ARG A 28 2.38 9.02 -7.97
N THR A 29 2.49 9.40 -9.23
CA THR A 29 1.38 9.31 -10.20
C THR A 29 1.05 7.84 -10.51
N GLU A 30 -0.24 7.51 -10.59
CA GLU A 30 -0.71 6.19 -11.03
C GLU A 30 -0.70 6.09 -12.55
N ASN A 31 0.29 5.41 -13.11
CA ASN A 31 0.44 5.25 -14.56
C ASN A 31 -0.40 4.10 -15.15
N ASN A 32 -0.96 3.23 -14.30
CA ASN A 32 -1.71 2.04 -14.69
C ASN A 32 -3.22 2.19 -14.44
N LEU A 33 -3.77 3.35 -14.67
CA LEU A 33 -5.22 3.59 -14.52
C LEU A 33 -6.04 2.94 -15.66
N ASN A 34 -5.49 2.01 -16.45
CA ASN A 34 -6.18 1.25 -17.51
C ASN A 34 -7.24 2.09 -18.28
N SER A 35 -8.09 1.44 -19.11
CA SER A 35 -9.17 2.05 -19.90
C SER A 35 -10.23 2.87 -19.13
N TYR A 36 -10.15 2.93 -17.81
CA TYR A 36 -11.04 3.71 -16.92
C TYR A 36 -10.50 5.10 -16.56
N THR A 37 -9.38 5.51 -17.15
CA THR A 37 -8.70 6.77 -16.78
C THR A 37 -9.58 7.99 -17.00
N GLU A 38 -10.21 8.08 -18.17
CA GLU A 38 -11.12 9.21 -18.50
C GLU A 38 -12.34 9.22 -17.57
N GLU A 39 -12.89 8.04 -17.23
CA GLU A 39 -14.03 7.91 -16.32
C GLU A 39 -13.70 8.45 -14.91
N ILE A 40 -12.48 8.22 -14.39
CA ILE A 40 -12.06 8.72 -13.09
C ILE A 40 -12.03 10.24 -13.06
N PHE A 41 -11.42 10.87 -14.05
CA PHE A 41 -11.32 12.35 -14.13
C PHE A 41 -12.69 13.01 -14.31
N GLN A 42 -13.54 12.45 -15.18
CA GLN A 42 -14.92 12.93 -15.36
C GLN A 42 -15.75 12.77 -14.08
N ARG A 43 -15.67 11.60 -13.42
CA ARG A 43 -16.41 11.30 -12.19
C ARG A 43 -16.05 12.25 -11.06
N LEU A 44 -14.76 12.57 -10.91
CA LEU A 44 -14.24 13.46 -9.87
C LEU A 44 -14.21 14.93 -10.31
N GLU A 45 -14.66 15.25 -11.53
CA GLU A 45 -14.67 16.60 -12.11
C GLU A 45 -13.28 17.26 -12.10
N MET A 46 -12.23 16.46 -12.27
CA MET A 46 -10.86 16.93 -12.32
C MET A 46 -10.56 17.60 -13.65
N LYS A 47 -9.81 18.69 -13.60
CA LYS A 47 -9.28 19.41 -14.78
C LYS A 47 -7.94 18.82 -15.23
N SER A 48 -7.18 18.29 -14.29
CA SER A 48 -5.93 17.62 -14.54
C SER A 48 -6.13 16.20 -15.05
N SER A 49 -5.19 15.71 -15.85
CA SER A 49 -5.08 14.30 -16.25
C SER A 49 -4.12 13.50 -15.34
N LYS A 50 -3.79 14.01 -14.14
CA LYS A 50 -2.90 13.37 -13.18
C LYS A 50 -3.67 12.87 -11.97
N TYR A 51 -3.47 11.60 -11.64
CA TYR A 51 -4.08 10.96 -10.48
C TYR A 51 -2.98 10.23 -9.70
N PHE A 52 -2.77 10.60 -8.44
CA PHE A 52 -1.70 10.02 -7.63
C PHE A 52 -2.18 8.92 -6.69
N ASN A 53 -1.22 8.08 -6.29
CA ASN A 53 -1.42 7.07 -5.26
C ASN A 53 -1.19 7.66 -3.87
N ALA A 54 -2.21 7.60 -3.01
CA ALA A 54 -2.16 8.13 -1.65
C ALA A 54 -1.45 7.21 -0.63
N GLY A 55 -0.91 6.07 -1.04
CA GLY A 55 -0.28 5.11 -0.13
C GLY A 55 1.05 5.59 0.48
N VAL A 56 1.80 6.44 -0.22
CA VAL A 56 2.97 7.16 0.29
C VAL A 56 2.88 8.60 -0.16
N MET A 57 2.80 9.51 0.78
CA MET A 57 2.72 10.96 0.55
C MET A 57 3.77 11.66 1.40
N PHE A 58 4.45 12.65 0.82
CA PHE A 58 5.27 13.60 1.56
C PHE A 58 4.50 14.91 1.63
N VAL A 59 4.43 15.50 2.82
CA VAL A 59 3.57 16.65 3.09
C VAL A 59 4.39 17.75 3.75
N ASP A 60 4.38 18.96 3.17
CA ASP A 60 4.84 20.17 3.87
C ASP A 60 3.78 20.55 4.92
N HIS A 61 3.97 20.07 6.14
CA HIS A 61 3.02 20.24 7.21
C HIS A 61 2.76 21.73 7.56
N LYS A 62 3.75 22.60 7.41
CA LYS A 62 3.59 24.04 7.67
C LYS A 62 2.63 24.67 6.66
N LYS A 63 2.82 24.35 5.38
CA LYS A 63 1.90 24.83 4.32
C LYS A 63 0.51 24.21 4.45
N TRP A 64 0.44 22.93 4.80
CA TRP A 64 -0.83 22.23 5.05
C TRP A 64 -1.67 22.96 6.11
N LEU A 65 -1.05 23.32 7.26
CA LEU A 65 -1.74 24.06 8.32
C LEU A 65 -2.07 25.50 7.90
N LYS A 66 -1.11 26.21 7.29
CA LYS A 66 -1.31 27.60 6.84
C LYS A 66 -2.48 27.74 5.89
N ASN A 67 -2.69 26.77 5.03
CA ASN A 67 -3.73 26.76 4.01
C ASN A 67 -5.05 26.11 4.49
N ASN A 68 -5.15 25.71 5.76
CA ASN A 68 -6.33 24.99 6.29
C ASN A 68 -6.71 23.77 5.46
N THR A 69 -5.73 23.08 4.86
CA THR A 69 -5.94 22.01 3.89
C THR A 69 -6.83 20.88 4.44
N GLY A 70 -6.71 20.55 5.73
CA GLY A 70 -7.57 19.54 6.37
C GLY A 70 -9.05 19.89 6.34
N GLU A 71 -9.40 21.15 6.66
CA GLU A 71 -10.79 21.61 6.61
C GLU A 71 -11.33 21.67 5.18
N LEU A 72 -10.48 22.07 4.23
CA LEU A 72 -10.85 22.11 2.81
C LEU A 72 -11.08 20.69 2.27
N LEU A 73 -10.28 19.72 2.66
CA LEU A 73 -10.48 18.31 2.30
C LEU A 73 -11.77 17.73 2.87
N LEU A 74 -12.17 18.11 4.09
CA LEU A 74 -13.47 17.70 4.64
C LEU A 74 -14.64 18.30 3.85
N LYS A 75 -14.54 19.55 3.39
CA LYS A 75 -15.52 20.13 2.49
C LYS A 75 -15.57 19.42 1.14
N GLN A 76 -14.40 19.14 0.55
CA GLN A 76 -14.29 18.38 -0.69
C GLN A 76 -14.93 16.98 -0.55
N LEU A 77 -14.71 16.29 0.59
CA LEU A 77 -15.34 15.01 0.88
C LEU A 77 -16.87 15.10 0.84
N GLU A 78 -17.47 16.12 1.46
CA GLU A 78 -18.93 16.31 1.45
C GLU A 78 -19.46 16.62 0.03
N GLU A 79 -18.71 17.39 -0.77
CA GLU A 79 -19.10 17.75 -2.13
C GLU A 79 -19.11 16.55 -3.08
N ILE A 80 -18.12 15.64 -2.95
CA ILE A 80 -17.96 14.53 -3.89
C ILE A 80 -18.35 13.15 -3.32
N LYS A 81 -18.93 13.08 -2.11
CA LYS A 81 -19.19 11.83 -1.38
C LYS A 81 -19.88 10.74 -2.20
N GLU A 82 -20.84 11.12 -3.07
CA GLU A 82 -21.57 10.18 -3.94
C GLU A 82 -20.74 9.70 -5.14
N LYS A 83 -19.58 10.34 -5.40
CA LYS A 83 -18.69 10.04 -6.51
C LYS A 83 -17.47 9.21 -6.07
N ILE A 84 -17.28 8.95 -4.77
CA ILE A 84 -16.12 8.28 -4.21
C ILE A 84 -16.18 6.78 -4.48
N ILE A 85 -15.10 6.24 -5.05
CA ILE A 85 -14.86 4.80 -5.24
C ILE A 85 -13.59 4.38 -4.49
N TYR A 86 -12.52 5.17 -4.56
CA TYR A 86 -11.22 4.88 -3.96
C TYR A 86 -10.96 5.69 -2.68
N TRP A 87 -12.02 5.92 -1.89
CA TRP A 87 -12.01 6.52 -0.55
C TRP A 87 -11.19 7.82 -0.48
N ASP A 88 -10.23 7.90 0.45
CA ASP A 88 -9.36 9.06 0.67
C ASP A 88 -8.54 9.45 -0.56
N GLN A 89 -8.15 8.48 -1.38
CA GLN A 89 -7.40 8.75 -2.60
C GLN A 89 -8.19 9.59 -3.60
N ASP A 90 -9.50 9.34 -3.76
CA ASP A 90 -10.36 10.14 -4.62
C ASP A 90 -10.52 11.57 -4.11
N VAL A 91 -10.72 11.73 -2.79
CA VAL A 91 -10.86 13.06 -2.17
C VAL A 91 -9.60 13.90 -2.35
N LEU A 92 -8.44 13.29 -2.06
CA LEU A 92 -7.15 13.96 -2.22
C LEU A 92 -6.88 14.36 -3.68
N ASN A 93 -7.13 13.46 -4.63
CA ASN A 93 -6.92 13.74 -6.04
C ASN A 93 -7.89 14.81 -6.59
N SER A 94 -9.15 14.75 -6.21
CA SER A 94 -10.14 15.78 -6.59
C SER A 94 -9.78 17.15 -6.01
N PHE A 95 -9.25 17.20 -4.78
CA PHE A 95 -8.85 18.45 -4.13
C PHE A 95 -7.59 19.06 -4.73
N PHE A 96 -6.52 18.25 -4.87
CA PHE A 96 -5.24 18.75 -5.40
C PHE A 96 -5.24 18.91 -6.92
N ASP A 97 -6.08 18.17 -7.64
CA ASP A 97 -6.30 18.26 -9.09
C ASP A 97 -5.02 18.43 -9.91
N GLY A 98 -4.02 17.59 -9.63
CA GLY A 98 -2.72 17.62 -10.30
C GLY A 98 -1.71 18.60 -9.69
N ASP A 99 -2.06 19.34 -8.64
CA ASP A 99 -1.18 20.28 -7.95
C ASP A 99 -0.30 19.56 -6.90
N TYR A 100 0.65 18.78 -7.38
CA TYR A 100 1.61 18.04 -6.55
C TYR A 100 2.93 17.80 -7.28
N ILE A 101 4.00 17.57 -6.51
CA ILE A 101 5.27 17.10 -7.04
C ILE A 101 5.17 15.60 -7.32
N GLU A 102 5.48 15.21 -8.56
CA GLU A 102 5.58 13.81 -8.92
C GLU A 102 6.91 13.22 -8.44
N ILE A 103 6.82 12.14 -7.65
CA ILE A 103 7.97 11.36 -7.19
C ILE A 103 8.13 10.07 -7.98
N SER A 104 9.37 9.55 -8.02
CA SER A 104 9.68 8.30 -8.70
C SER A 104 8.84 7.12 -8.19
N GLN A 105 8.47 6.21 -9.09
CA GLN A 105 7.77 4.96 -8.77
C GLN A 105 8.54 4.12 -7.74
N ASN A 106 9.85 4.21 -7.71
CA ASN A 106 10.69 3.48 -6.75
C ASN A 106 10.47 3.93 -5.31
N ILE A 107 10.06 5.17 -5.09
CA ILE A 107 9.77 5.71 -3.75
C ILE A 107 8.46 5.16 -3.18
N ASN A 108 7.48 4.89 -4.02
CA ASN A 108 6.22 4.23 -3.65
C ASN A 108 6.02 3.00 -4.54
N TYR A 109 6.87 1.96 -4.32
CA TYR A 109 6.94 0.79 -5.18
C TYR A 109 5.72 -0.12 -4.97
N PRO A 110 4.87 -0.32 -6.00
CA PRO A 110 3.64 -1.08 -5.85
C PRO A 110 3.90 -2.57 -5.84
N ILE A 111 3.37 -3.28 -4.85
CA ILE A 111 3.38 -4.74 -4.79
C ILE A 111 1.96 -5.29 -4.80
N ASN A 112 1.67 -6.13 -5.77
CA ASN A 112 0.44 -6.90 -5.84
C ASN A 112 0.73 -8.39 -5.65
N LEU A 113 0.44 -8.92 -4.45
CA LEU A 113 0.71 -10.31 -4.08
C LEU A 113 -0.17 -11.34 -4.79
N ARG A 114 -1.00 -10.92 -5.73
CA ARG A 114 -1.74 -11.83 -6.62
C ARG A 114 -0.80 -12.51 -7.63
N TRP A 115 0.30 -11.83 -8.00
CA TRP A 115 1.24 -12.27 -9.01
C TRP A 115 2.57 -12.69 -8.39
N PRO A 116 3.33 -13.61 -9.03
CA PRO A 116 4.71 -13.89 -8.64
C PRO A 116 5.55 -12.61 -8.67
N MET A 117 6.47 -12.47 -7.70
CA MET A 117 7.31 -11.29 -7.56
C MET A 117 8.79 -11.67 -7.60
N ASP A 118 9.59 -10.88 -8.32
CA ASP A 118 11.04 -10.93 -8.23
C ASP A 118 11.52 -10.09 -7.03
N THR A 119 11.92 -10.78 -5.98
CA THR A 119 12.40 -10.12 -4.75
C THR A 119 13.75 -9.44 -4.90
N ASN A 120 14.56 -9.81 -5.90
CA ASN A 120 15.85 -9.16 -6.16
C ASN A 120 15.63 -7.82 -6.86
N GLU A 121 14.74 -7.78 -7.84
CA GLU A 121 14.30 -6.53 -8.48
C GLU A 121 13.75 -5.55 -7.45
N ILE A 122 12.85 -6.02 -6.56
CA ILE A 122 12.27 -5.19 -5.49
C ILE A 122 13.36 -4.64 -4.58
N LYS A 123 14.30 -5.47 -4.11
CA LYS A 123 15.41 -5.05 -3.23
C LYS A 123 16.31 -4.00 -3.88
N HIS A 124 16.49 -4.11 -5.19
CA HIS A 124 17.36 -3.18 -5.93
C HIS A 124 16.68 -1.84 -6.17
N ASN A 125 15.40 -1.85 -6.52
CA ASN A 125 14.70 -0.67 -7.03
C ASN A 125 13.83 0.03 -5.98
N ALA A 126 13.23 -0.69 -5.03
CA ALA A 126 12.25 -0.10 -4.12
C ALA A 126 12.91 0.65 -2.96
N LEU A 127 12.42 1.85 -2.67
CA LEU A 127 12.70 2.57 -1.43
C LEU A 127 11.67 2.19 -0.36
N PHE A 128 10.39 2.44 -0.66
CA PHE A 128 9.26 1.99 0.14
C PHE A 128 8.38 1.04 -0.68
N ILE A 129 8.08 -0.11 -0.09
CA ILE A 129 7.12 -1.07 -0.66
C ILE A 129 5.72 -0.72 -0.19
N HIS A 130 4.80 -0.59 -1.14
CA HIS A 130 3.38 -0.43 -0.89
C HIS A 130 2.59 -1.63 -1.37
N TYR A 131 2.03 -2.40 -0.43
CA TYR A 131 1.17 -3.54 -0.74
C TYR A 131 -0.21 -3.07 -1.18
N GLN A 132 -0.44 -3.04 -2.48
CA GLN A 132 -1.71 -2.69 -3.10
C GLN A 132 -2.68 -3.88 -3.12
N SER A 133 -3.95 -3.64 -3.47
CA SER A 133 -5.02 -4.63 -3.56
C SER A 133 -5.42 -5.32 -2.24
N ASN A 134 -6.38 -6.25 -2.34
CA ASN A 134 -6.92 -7.02 -1.20
C ASN A 134 -5.99 -8.15 -0.72
N ASN A 135 -4.94 -8.50 -1.47
CA ASN A 135 -3.99 -9.54 -1.10
C ASN A 135 -2.87 -8.95 -0.24
N LYS A 136 -3.11 -8.84 1.06
CA LYS A 136 -2.16 -8.23 1.99
C LYS A 136 -1.16 -9.26 2.55
N PRO A 137 0.08 -8.87 2.89
CA PRO A 137 1.15 -9.78 3.33
C PRO A 137 0.86 -10.46 4.67
N TRP A 138 -0.15 -10.01 5.40
CA TRP A 138 -0.61 -10.61 6.67
C TRP A 138 -1.80 -11.55 6.52
N SER A 139 -2.18 -11.90 5.29
CA SER A 139 -3.21 -12.93 5.06
C SER A 139 -2.56 -14.30 4.84
N ILE A 140 -3.18 -15.36 5.37
CA ILE A 140 -2.72 -16.75 5.21
C ILE A 140 -2.51 -17.08 3.73
N ARG A 141 -3.39 -16.59 2.87
CA ARG A 141 -3.33 -16.80 1.42
C ARG A 141 -2.07 -16.21 0.77
N SER A 142 -1.64 -15.02 1.21
CA SER A 142 -0.59 -14.25 0.54
C SER A 142 0.81 -14.49 1.13
N VAL A 143 0.91 -15.03 2.34
CA VAL A 143 2.22 -15.23 3.02
C VAL A 143 3.17 -16.12 2.21
N PHE A 144 2.63 -17.06 1.43
CA PHE A 144 3.44 -17.94 0.57
C PHE A 144 4.03 -17.25 -0.66
N ASN A 145 3.59 -16.03 -0.98
CA ASN A 145 4.21 -15.23 -2.03
C ASN A 145 5.53 -14.64 -1.53
N LYS A 146 6.60 -14.76 -2.33
CA LYS A 146 7.93 -14.24 -1.98
C LYS A 146 7.91 -12.75 -1.63
N GLY A 147 7.07 -11.95 -2.27
CA GLY A 147 6.89 -10.51 -1.96
C GLY A 147 6.39 -10.24 -0.55
N SER A 148 5.73 -11.20 0.12
CA SER A 148 5.29 -11.07 1.51
C SER A 148 6.45 -11.14 2.51
N SER A 149 7.60 -11.67 2.12
CA SER A 149 8.76 -11.83 3.00
C SER A 149 9.23 -10.50 3.58
N PHE A 150 9.21 -9.42 2.82
CA PHE A 150 9.61 -8.10 3.31
C PHE A 150 8.82 -7.66 4.55
N TYR A 151 7.50 -7.88 4.53
CA TYR A 151 6.64 -7.57 5.67
C TYR A 151 6.85 -8.55 6.82
N GLN A 152 6.86 -9.85 6.54
CA GLN A 152 6.96 -10.89 7.55
C GLN A 152 8.35 -10.90 8.21
N ASP A 153 9.41 -10.54 7.48
CA ASP A 153 10.75 -10.40 8.03
C ASP A 153 10.83 -9.30 9.09
N VAL A 154 10.19 -8.16 8.84
CA VAL A 154 10.08 -7.10 9.85
C VAL A 154 9.29 -7.61 11.06
N SER A 155 8.16 -8.27 10.87
CA SER A 155 7.39 -8.85 11.97
C SER A 155 8.18 -9.89 12.77
N ILE A 156 8.88 -10.80 12.09
CA ILE A 156 9.71 -11.81 12.76
C ILE A 156 10.86 -11.14 13.53
N LYS A 157 11.47 -10.09 12.98
CA LYS A 157 12.56 -9.36 13.63
C LYS A 157 12.09 -8.58 14.86
N THR A 158 10.92 -7.95 14.80
CA THR A 158 10.41 -7.07 15.87
C THR A 158 9.57 -7.82 16.92
N LEU A 159 8.73 -8.77 16.48
CA LEU A 159 7.76 -9.48 17.32
C LEU A 159 8.11 -10.97 17.52
N ASN A 160 9.20 -11.44 16.96
CA ASN A 160 9.65 -12.85 16.94
C ASN A 160 8.61 -13.85 16.42
N ARG A 161 7.65 -13.39 15.61
CA ARG A 161 6.57 -14.23 15.05
C ARG A 161 6.04 -13.68 13.73
N TYR A 162 5.37 -14.56 12.96
CA TYR A 162 4.55 -14.11 11.83
C TYR A 162 3.38 -13.23 12.31
N HIS A 163 3.12 -12.14 11.61
CA HIS A 163 1.92 -11.33 11.81
C HIS A 163 0.85 -11.76 10.83
N LEU A 164 -0.18 -12.44 11.34
CA LEU A 164 -1.35 -12.85 10.57
C LEU A 164 -2.57 -12.17 11.18
N VAL A 165 -3.25 -11.36 10.37
CA VAL A 165 -4.51 -10.74 10.77
C VAL A 165 -5.61 -11.80 10.71
N LYS A 166 -6.54 -11.73 11.65
CA LYS A 166 -7.72 -12.57 11.69
C LYS A 166 -8.56 -12.34 10.43
N THR A 167 -8.47 -13.24 9.46
CA THR A 167 -9.30 -13.21 8.27
C THR A 167 -10.20 -14.43 8.28
N VAL A 168 -11.51 -14.22 8.42
CA VAL A 168 -12.51 -15.29 8.25
C VAL A 168 -12.74 -15.48 6.76
N ARG A 169 -11.76 -16.04 6.06
CA ARG A 169 -11.99 -16.46 4.69
C ARG A 169 -12.27 -17.95 4.67
N ARG A 170 -13.44 -18.31 4.14
CA ARG A 170 -13.99 -19.68 4.02
C ARG A 170 -13.01 -20.71 3.43
N PHE A 171 -11.93 -20.25 2.79
CA PHE A 171 -10.95 -21.05 2.08
C PHE A 171 -9.51 -20.97 2.62
N ASP A 172 -9.26 -20.33 3.77
CA ASP A 172 -7.88 -20.19 4.29
C ASP A 172 -7.24 -21.56 4.56
N LEU A 173 -8.01 -22.53 5.08
CA LEU A 173 -7.53 -23.90 5.28
C LEU A 173 -7.20 -24.60 3.96
N PHE A 174 -8.03 -24.44 2.94
CA PHE A 174 -7.81 -24.99 1.62
C PHE A 174 -6.54 -24.42 0.98
N TYR A 175 -6.33 -23.10 1.07
CA TYR A 175 -5.10 -22.47 0.59
C TYR A 175 -3.87 -22.93 1.37
N LEU A 176 -4.00 -23.12 2.69
CA LEU A 176 -2.92 -23.65 3.51
C LEU A 176 -2.49 -25.04 3.02
N ILE A 177 -3.44 -25.95 2.80
CA ILE A 177 -3.21 -27.30 2.31
C ILE A 177 -2.57 -27.28 0.91
N ILE A 178 -3.14 -26.55 -0.05
CA ILE A 178 -2.61 -26.49 -1.43
C ILE A 178 -1.18 -25.93 -1.44
N ASN A 179 -0.92 -24.83 -0.73
CA ASN A 179 0.42 -24.25 -0.70
C ASN A 179 1.44 -25.14 0.02
N THR A 180 0.99 -26.02 0.91
CA THR A 180 1.85 -27.06 1.53
C THR A 180 2.15 -28.17 0.51
N LEU A 181 1.13 -28.70 -0.16
CA LEU A 181 1.28 -29.76 -1.15
C LEU A 181 2.11 -29.31 -2.38
N THR A 182 2.07 -28.03 -2.71
CA THR A 182 2.87 -27.43 -3.80
C THR A 182 4.24 -26.91 -3.35
N PHE A 183 4.70 -27.31 -2.15
CA PHE A 183 6.01 -26.96 -1.57
C PHE A 183 6.29 -25.47 -1.44
N LYS A 184 5.29 -24.61 -1.54
CA LYS A 184 5.46 -23.14 -1.37
C LYS A 184 5.89 -22.74 0.04
N PHE A 185 5.72 -23.65 1.02
CA PHE A 185 6.22 -23.44 2.39
C PHE A 185 7.76 -23.29 2.44
N LEU A 186 8.49 -23.74 1.42
CA LEU A 186 9.95 -23.54 1.32
C LEU A 186 10.32 -22.05 1.17
N ASN A 187 9.38 -21.20 0.76
CA ASN A 187 9.59 -19.75 0.73
C ASN A 187 9.49 -19.09 2.13
N LEU A 188 9.10 -19.84 3.15
CA LEU A 188 8.91 -19.30 4.51
C LEU A 188 10.20 -19.44 5.34
N LYS A 189 10.60 -18.38 6.04
CA LYS A 189 11.79 -18.41 6.92
C LYS A 189 11.65 -19.34 8.12
N ARG A 190 10.44 -19.43 8.70
CA ARG A 190 10.13 -20.22 9.90
C ARG A 190 8.83 -20.98 9.70
N PRO A 191 8.79 -22.02 8.84
CA PRO A 191 7.54 -22.66 8.44
C PRO A 191 6.75 -23.23 9.65
N LEU A 192 7.39 -23.85 10.61
CA LEU A 192 6.71 -24.39 11.80
C LEU A 192 6.02 -23.29 12.64
N ASN A 193 6.68 -22.14 12.81
CA ASN A 193 6.09 -21.00 13.50
C ASN A 193 4.89 -20.45 12.73
N PHE A 194 5.00 -20.34 11.40
CA PHE A 194 3.89 -19.94 10.55
C PHE A 194 2.68 -20.87 10.70
N TYR A 195 2.89 -22.19 10.55
CA TYR A 195 1.78 -23.16 10.64
C TYR A 195 1.10 -23.15 12.00
N LYS A 196 1.87 -23.07 13.08
CA LYS A 196 1.33 -22.93 14.44
C LYS A 196 0.38 -21.73 14.54
N ILE A 197 0.81 -20.56 14.08
CA ILE A 197 0.01 -19.34 14.16
C ILE A 197 -1.19 -19.40 13.20
N ALA A 198 -1.01 -19.91 11.97
CA ALA A 198 -2.07 -20.02 10.99
C ALA A 198 -3.20 -20.95 11.47
N LEU A 199 -2.86 -22.11 12.00
CA LEU A 199 -3.83 -23.06 12.54
C LEU A 199 -4.56 -22.48 13.75
N LEU A 200 -3.85 -21.86 14.69
CA LEU A 200 -4.48 -21.17 15.81
C LEU A 200 -5.48 -20.10 15.33
N ARG A 201 -5.15 -19.33 14.31
CA ARG A 201 -6.05 -18.30 13.76
C ARG A 201 -7.27 -18.91 13.07
N ILE A 202 -7.11 -19.98 12.30
CA ILE A 202 -8.22 -20.65 11.62
C ILE A 202 -9.18 -21.24 12.64
N PHE A 203 -8.67 -21.93 13.67
CA PHE A 203 -9.52 -22.61 14.66
C PHE A 203 -10.13 -21.66 15.71
N SER A 204 -9.40 -20.61 16.14
CA SER A 204 -9.97 -19.62 17.06
C SER A 204 -11.17 -18.86 16.47
N ASN A 205 -11.25 -18.74 15.15
CA ASN A 205 -12.40 -18.13 14.46
C ASN A 205 -13.65 -19.02 14.43
N ARG A 206 -13.49 -20.35 14.59
CA ARG A 206 -14.64 -21.30 14.65
C ARG A 206 -15.31 -21.34 16.02
N LEU A 207 -14.62 -20.85 17.05
CA LEU A 207 -15.15 -20.85 18.44
C LEU A 207 -15.95 -19.58 18.78
N ASN A 208 -15.98 -18.59 17.87
CA ASN A 208 -16.67 -17.30 18.07
C ASN A 208 -17.79 -17.02 17.04
N VAL A 209 -18.40 -18.09 16.47
CA VAL A 209 -19.60 -18.01 15.62
C VAL A 209 -20.76 -18.65 16.32
#